data_e86c421edfeb938a10b5ac40afa688a4
#
_entry.id   e86c421edfeb938a10b5ac40afa688a4
#
_cell.length_a   1.000
_cell.length_b   1.000
_cell.length_c   1.000
_cell.angle_alpha   90.00
_cell.angle_beta   90.00
_cell.angle_gamma   90.00
#
_symmetry.space_group_name_H-M   'P 1'
#
loop_
_entity.id
_entity.type
_entity.pdbx_description
1 polymer ?
#
loop_
_entity_poly.entity_id
_entity_poly.type
_entity_poly.pdbx_seq_one_letter_code
_entity_poly.pdbx_strand_id
1 'polypeptide(L)'
;SGGEKQKVAFASVYAMNPDIYLLDEPSSNLDMDAIQDLRKHLKLVKQQGKTILIAEHRLYYLMDVADRIVYMEHGQIAGIYTPEQFRAIEKDERKRMGLRAVDLHEVHPQFTRPGATENKILKLQDVGLYYKKQAIVEHINLSAGMGEVIGVVGHNGAGKTTLSRTLCGLHKEASGQFLWNEKPQDRKERLHRSYMVMQDVNFELFADSVEAECSFGIRNPDKSLIETTMDSLGLLPYRTHHPNTLSGGQKQRVAVAVSMICGKELLVFDEPTSGLDFDSMEQVALLIQKLSAMGKVIFVVTHDYEFVCRTCSRVLHIDHGEQCDDLPLVPDNEENLKKLFSI
;
A
#
# COMPACT_ATOMS: atom_id res chain seq x y z
N SER A 1 -10.46 -10.16 -7.76
CA SER A 1 -9.35 -9.34 -7.23
C SER A 1 -8.42 -8.86 -8.35
N GLY A 2 -7.57 -7.85 -8.07
CA GLY A 2 -6.54 -7.38 -9.01
C GLY A 2 -5.58 -8.50 -9.38
N GLY A 3 -5.13 -9.28 -8.41
CA GLY A 3 -4.23 -10.42 -8.62
C GLY A 3 -4.84 -11.53 -9.49
N GLU A 4 -6.13 -11.83 -9.36
CA GLU A 4 -6.79 -12.80 -10.24
C GLU A 4 -6.80 -12.32 -11.70
N LYS A 5 -7.06 -11.03 -11.93
CA LYS A 5 -7.00 -10.44 -13.28
C LYS A 5 -5.60 -10.56 -13.88
N GLN A 6 -4.55 -10.30 -13.10
CA GLN A 6 -3.16 -10.47 -13.55
C GLN A 6 -2.82 -11.93 -13.85
N LYS A 7 -3.25 -12.89 -13.01
CA LYS A 7 -3.08 -14.33 -13.29
C LYS A 7 -3.76 -14.73 -14.61
N VAL A 8 -4.98 -14.24 -14.87
CA VAL A 8 -5.70 -14.49 -16.14
C VAL A 8 -4.96 -13.86 -17.32
N ALA A 9 -4.49 -12.61 -17.19
CA ALA A 9 -3.74 -11.93 -18.25
C ALA A 9 -2.44 -12.71 -18.58
N PHE A 10 -1.69 -13.12 -17.56
CA PHE A 10 -0.48 -13.93 -17.76
C PHE A 10 -0.81 -15.28 -18.42
N ALA A 11 -1.86 -15.98 -17.96
CA ALA A 11 -2.30 -17.25 -18.54
C ALA A 11 -2.71 -17.10 -20.01
N SER A 12 -3.36 -15.99 -20.36
CA SER A 12 -3.76 -15.70 -21.76
C SER A 12 -2.55 -15.53 -22.68
N VAL A 13 -1.52 -14.79 -22.22
CA VAL A 13 -0.27 -14.62 -22.96
C VAL A 13 0.50 -15.93 -23.04
N TYR A 14 0.55 -16.69 -21.94
CA TYR A 14 1.22 -18.00 -21.90
C TYR A 14 0.58 -18.99 -22.88
N ALA A 15 -0.76 -19.02 -22.98
CA ALA A 15 -1.49 -19.88 -23.91
C ALA A 15 -1.20 -19.56 -25.39
N MET A 16 -0.81 -18.31 -25.70
CA MET A 16 -0.40 -17.90 -27.07
C MET A 16 0.99 -18.41 -27.42
N ASN A 17 1.78 -18.91 -26.44
CA ASN A 17 3.12 -19.44 -26.59
C ASN A 17 4.07 -18.54 -27.42
N PRO A 18 4.19 -17.22 -27.12
CA PRO A 18 5.07 -16.35 -27.86
C PRO A 18 6.57 -16.70 -27.62
N ASP A 19 7.45 -16.22 -28.48
CA ASP A 19 8.90 -16.36 -28.27
C ASP A 19 9.46 -15.29 -27.34
N ILE A 20 8.78 -14.14 -27.25
CA ILE A 20 9.18 -13.00 -26.42
C ILE A 20 8.00 -12.58 -25.54
N TYR A 21 8.22 -12.51 -24.24
CA TYR A 21 7.28 -12.00 -23.24
C TYR A 21 7.71 -10.61 -22.81
N LEU A 22 6.80 -9.64 -22.86
CA LEU A 22 6.98 -8.29 -22.32
C LEU A 22 6.05 -8.13 -21.13
N LEU A 23 6.60 -7.90 -19.94
CA LEU A 23 5.86 -7.78 -18.70
C LEU A 23 6.17 -6.43 -18.06
N ASP A 24 5.13 -5.66 -17.78
CA ASP A 24 5.22 -4.36 -17.12
C ASP A 24 4.59 -4.46 -15.73
N GLU A 25 5.41 -4.30 -14.69
CA GLU A 25 5.06 -4.42 -13.27
C GLU A 25 4.14 -5.61 -12.94
N PRO A 26 4.52 -6.84 -13.32
CA PRO A 26 3.63 -7.99 -13.16
C PRO A 26 3.37 -8.36 -11.70
N SER A 27 4.12 -7.83 -10.73
CA SER A 27 3.93 -8.09 -9.30
C SER A 27 3.08 -7.04 -8.57
N SER A 28 2.68 -5.93 -9.20
CA SER A 28 2.15 -4.74 -8.55
C SER A 28 0.93 -4.98 -7.64
N ASN A 29 0.05 -5.91 -7.98
CA ASN A 29 -1.18 -6.22 -7.24
C ASN A 29 -1.20 -7.64 -6.65
N LEU A 30 -0.05 -8.29 -6.59
CA LEU A 30 0.08 -9.65 -6.10
C LEU A 30 0.46 -9.68 -4.63
N ASP A 31 -0.17 -10.60 -3.88
CA ASP A 31 0.31 -11.01 -2.56
C ASP A 31 1.57 -11.87 -2.68
N MET A 32 2.21 -12.17 -1.56
CA MET A 32 3.49 -12.87 -1.55
C MET A 32 3.41 -14.25 -2.21
N ASP A 33 2.34 -14.99 -1.99
CA ASP A 33 2.15 -16.32 -2.59
C ASP A 33 1.96 -16.23 -4.10
N ALA A 34 1.19 -15.25 -4.57
CA ALA A 34 1.02 -15.01 -6.00
C ALA A 34 2.32 -14.56 -6.67
N ILE A 35 3.19 -13.81 -5.98
CA ILE A 35 4.54 -13.47 -6.46
C ILE A 35 5.42 -14.73 -6.57
N GLN A 36 5.37 -15.63 -5.60
CA GLN A 36 6.10 -16.90 -5.67
C GLN A 36 5.61 -17.79 -6.84
N ASP A 37 4.31 -17.80 -7.09
CA ASP A 37 3.74 -18.51 -8.25
C ASP A 37 4.18 -17.88 -9.57
N LEU A 38 4.15 -16.54 -9.67
CA LEU A 38 4.67 -15.81 -10.83
C LEU A 38 6.14 -16.17 -11.08
N ARG A 39 6.98 -16.14 -10.03
CA ARG A 39 8.39 -16.54 -10.09
C ARG A 39 8.59 -17.93 -10.64
N LYS A 40 7.78 -18.92 -10.19
CA LYS A 40 7.82 -20.30 -10.71
C LYS A 40 7.48 -20.35 -12.20
N HIS A 41 6.43 -19.62 -12.62
CA HIS A 41 6.02 -19.57 -14.02
C HIS A 41 7.07 -18.90 -14.91
N LEU A 42 7.71 -17.82 -14.46
CA LEU A 42 8.81 -17.18 -15.19
C LEU A 42 9.98 -18.15 -15.40
N LYS A 43 10.34 -18.94 -14.39
CA LYS A 43 11.36 -20.00 -14.51
C LYS A 43 10.97 -21.06 -15.55
N LEU A 44 9.71 -21.50 -15.58
CA LEU A 44 9.23 -22.45 -16.57
C LEU A 44 9.31 -21.89 -18.01
N VAL A 45 8.85 -20.66 -18.21
CA VAL A 45 8.94 -19.98 -19.53
C VAL A 45 10.40 -19.86 -19.98
N LYS A 46 11.29 -19.48 -19.07
CA LYS A 46 12.73 -19.42 -19.34
C LYS A 46 13.33 -20.78 -19.72
N GLN A 47 12.95 -21.85 -19.02
CA GLN A 47 13.39 -23.22 -19.33
C GLN A 47 12.92 -23.70 -20.71
N GLN A 48 11.84 -23.16 -21.24
CA GLN A 48 11.37 -23.40 -22.61
C GLN A 48 12.16 -22.64 -23.67
N GLY A 49 13.21 -21.93 -23.30
CA GLY A 49 14.06 -21.14 -24.21
C GLY A 49 13.44 -19.83 -24.68
N LYS A 50 12.39 -19.36 -24.02
CA LYS A 50 11.72 -18.10 -24.34
C LYS A 50 12.51 -16.90 -23.78
N THR A 51 12.37 -15.75 -24.43
CA THR A 51 12.92 -14.49 -23.97
C THR A 51 11.88 -13.74 -23.14
N ILE A 52 12.27 -13.24 -21.96
CA ILE A 52 11.41 -12.47 -21.08
C ILE A 52 12.07 -11.12 -20.81
N LEU A 53 11.34 -10.04 -21.05
CA LEU A 53 11.71 -8.68 -20.67
C LEU A 53 10.70 -8.19 -19.64
N ILE A 54 11.20 -7.79 -18.46
CA ILE A 54 10.36 -7.36 -17.34
C ILE A 54 10.80 -5.97 -16.91
N ALA A 55 9.86 -5.00 -16.87
CA ALA A 55 10.02 -3.76 -16.12
C ALA A 55 9.40 -3.97 -14.73
N GLU A 56 10.19 -3.70 -13.66
CA GLU A 56 9.75 -4.03 -12.31
C GLU A 56 10.45 -3.17 -11.26
N HIS A 57 9.72 -2.84 -10.19
CA HIS A 57 10.24 -2.15 -9.01
C HIS A 57 10.53 -3.10 -7.85
N ARG A 58 9.74 -4.18 -7.67
CA ARG A 58 9.98 -5.22 -6.66
C ARG A 58 11.02 -6.21 -7.16
N LEU A 59 12.27 -6.05 -6.75
CA LEU A 59 13.41 -6.76 -7.35
C LEU A 59 13.69 -8.12 -6.74
N TYR A 60 13.38 -8.33 -5.46
CA TYR A 60 13.80 -9.49 -4.67
C TYR A 60 13.45 -10.84 -5.30
N TYR A 61 12.26 -10.98 -5.93
CA TYR A 61 11.80 -12.24 -6.50
C TYR A 61 12.43 -12.55 -7.87
N LEU A 62 13.07 -11.56 -8.50
CA LEU A 62 13.71 -11.71 -9.81
C LEU A 62 15.19 -12.07 -9.72
N MET A 63 15.82 -11.95 -8.56
CA MET A 63 17.27 -12.09 -8.40
C MET A 63 17.81 -13.50 -8.75
N ASP A 64 16.98 -14.53 -8.76
CA ASP A 64 17.33 -15.89 -9.17
C ASP A 64 16.63 -16.32 -10.47
N VAL A 65 15.91 -15.40 -11.11
CA VAL A 65 15.22 -15.60 -12.39
C VAL A 65 15.94 -14.89 -13.52
N ALA A 66 16.34 -13.65 -13.30
CA ALA A 66 16.99 -12.80 -14.31
C ALA A 66 18.39 -13.31 -14.67
N ASP A 67 18.76 -13.20 -15.96
CA ASP A 67 20.12 -13.41 -16.43
C ASP A 67 20.90 -12.10 -16.47
N ARG A 68 20.19 -11.00 -16.67
CA ARG A 68 20.76 -9.67 -16.83
C ARG A 68 19.77 -8.62 -16.32
N ILE A 69 20.30 -7.61 -15.63
CA ILE A 69 19.54 -6.49 -15.08
C ILE A 69 20.02 -5.23 -15.80
N VAL A 70 19.10 -4.50 -16.41
CA VAL A 70 19.34 -3.23 -17.09
C VAL A 70 18.78 -2.11 -16.21
N TYR A 71 19.68 -1.29 -15.66
CA TYR A 71 19.29 -0.11 -14.90
C TYR A 71 19.14 1.08 -15.86
N MET A 72 17.97 1.70 -15.80
CA MET A 72 17.62 2.86 -16.63
C MET A 72 17.45 4.10 -15.78
N GLU A 73 18.03 5.21 -16.22
CA GLU A 73 17.93 6.51 -15.57
C GLU A 73 17.78 7.59 -16.64
N HIS A 74 16.86 8.54 -16.44
CA HIS A 74 16.59 9.65 -17.39
C HIS A 74 16.39 9.19 -18.84
N GLY A 75 15.77 8.03 -19.06
CA GLY A 75 15.50 7.48 -20.39
C GLY A 75 16.74 6.86 -21.07
N GLN A 76 17.83 6.66 -20.35
CA GLN A 76 19.07 6.05 -20.84
C GLN A 76 19.45 4.81 -20.04
N ILE A 77 20.17 3.90 -20.66
CA ILE A 77 20.78 2.77 -19.94
C ILE A 77 21.99 3.29 -19.17
N ALA A 78 21.86 3.35 -17.84
CA ALA A 78 22.91 3.79 -16.94
C ALA A 78 23.82 2.63 -16.49
N GLY A 79 23.33 1.38 -16.52
CA GLY A 79 24.13 0.22 -16.18
C GLY A 79 23.53 -1.09 -16.65
N ILE A 80 24.38 -2.10 -16.83
CA ILE A 80 23.99 -3.47 -17.13
C ILE A 80 24.76 -4.38 -16.18
N TYR A 81 24.04 -5.22 -15.43
CA TYR A 81 24.58 -6.02 -14.35
C TYR A 81 24.17 -7.50 -14.50
N THR A 82 24.99 -8.42 -13.99
CA THR A 82 24.51 -9.74 -13.61
C THR A 82 23.78 -9.65 -12.28
N PRO A 83 22.92 -10.64 -11.92
CA PRO A 83 22.28 -10.67 -10.60
C PRO A 83 23.27 -10.61 -9.43
N GLU A 84 24.45 -11.25 -9.57
CA GLU A 84 25.50 -11.25 -8.56
C GLU A 84 26.11 -9.85 -8.38
N GLN A 85 26.42 -9.19 -9.49
CA GLN A 85 26.92 -7.81 -9.46
C GLN A 85 25.89 -6.86 -8.85
N PHE A 86 24.61 -7.05 -9.19
CA PHE A 86 23.53 -6.21 -8.69
C PHE A 86 23.29 -6.39 -7.20
N ARG A 87 23.34 -7.62 -6.67
CA ARG A 87 23.30 -7.90 -5.23
C ARG A 87 24.49 -7.29 -4.48
N ALA A 88 25.66 -7.22 -5.11
CA ALA A 88 26.87 -6.65 -4.53
C ALA A 88 26.84 -5.11 -4.41
N ILE A 89 25.88 -4.42 -5.04
CA ILE A 89 25.73 -2.98 -4.89
C ILE A 89 25.33 -2.69 -3.43
N GLU A 90 26.08 -1.80 -2.78
CA GLU A 90 25.80 -1.41 -1.39
C GLU A 90 24.40 -0.81 -1.23
N LYS A 91 23.79 -1.04 -0.04
CA LYS A 91 22.41 -0.62 0.26
C LYS A 91 22.18 0.88 0.04
N ASP A 92 23.15 1.71 0.43
CA ASP A 92 23.01 3.17 0.30
C ASP A 92 23.17 3.63 -1.16
N GLU A 93 23.93 2.90 -1.96
CA GLU A 93 24.02 3.14 -3.41
C GLU A 93 22.72 2.74 -4.10
N ARG A 94 22.16 1.56 -3.79
CA ARG A 94 20.84 1.14 -4.30
C ARG A 94 19.75 2.17 -3.99
N LYS A 95 19.74 2.74 -2.78
CA LYS A 95 18.81 3.81 -2.43
C LYS A 95 19.01 5.05 -3.30
N ARG A 96 20.26 5.48 -3.53
CA ARG A 96 20.55 6.63 -4.41
C ARG A 96 20.11 6.38 -5.85
N MET A 97 20.13 5.12 -6.29
CA MET A 97 19.60 4.70 -7.57
C MET A 97 18.06 4.59 -7.60
N GLY A 98 17.35 4.89 -6.51
CA GLY A 98 15.89 4.76 -6.42
C GLY A 98 15.39 3.30 -6.44
N LEU A 99 16.25 2.33 -6.07
CA LEU A 99 15.97 0.90 -6.18
C LEU A 99 15.46 0.31 -4.87
N ARG A 100 14.48 -0.56 -4.98
CA ARG A 100 13.92 -1.34 -3.89
C ARG A 100 14.85 -2.48 -3.45
N ALA A 101 14.53 -3.13 -2.32
CA ALA A 101 15.33 -4.22 -1.78
C ALA A 101 15.46 -5.39 -2.77
N VAL A 102 16.67 -5.93 -2.87
CA VAL A 102 16.97 -7.14 -3.65
C VAL A 102 16.90 -8.40 -2.78
N ASP A 103 16.91 -8.22 -1.46
CA ASP A 103 16.68 -9.25 -0.45
C ASP A 103 15.83 -8.67 0.69
N LEU A 104 14.68 -9.27 0.96
CA LEU A 104 13.79 -8.82 2.02
C LEU A 104 14.30 -9.16 3.42
N HIS A 105 15.21 -10.13 3.56
CA HIS A 105 15.85 -10.42 4.85
C HIS A 105 16.72 -9.26 5.38
N GLU A 106 17.20 -8.38 4.49
CA GLU A 106 17.95 -7.16 4.85
C GLU A 106 17.07 -5.99 5.30
N VAL A 107 15.74 -6.14 5.20
CA VAL A 107 14.77 -5.11 5.54
C VAL A 107 14.26 -5.35 6.96
N HIS A 108 14.46 -4.37 7.83
CA HIS A 108 14.07 -4.45 9.23
C HIS A 108 13.05 -3.36 9.57
N PRO A 109 12.06 -3.64 10.44
CA PRO A 109 11.12 -2.64 10.89
C PRO A 109 11.82 -1.45 11.55
N GLN A 110 11.36 -0.25 11.23
CA GLN A 110 11.75 0.95 11.95
C GLN A 110 10.91 1.06 13.22
N PHE A 111 11.47 0.59 14.35
CA PHE A 111 10.78 0.60 15.65
C PHE A 111 10.60 2.02 16.24
N THR A 112 10.66 3.05 15.44
CA THR A 112 10.38 4.42 15.86
C THR A 112 8.89 4.55 16.16
N ARG A 113 8.54 4.55 17.42
CA ARG A 113 7.20 4.84 17.91
C ARG A 113 6.89 6.32 17.73
N PRO A 114 5.99 6.72 16.85
CA PRO A 114 5.14 7.86 17.13
C PRO A 114 4.21 7.38 18.27
N GLY A 115 4.12 8.14 19.33
CA GLY A 115 3.48 7.75 20.57
C GLY A 115 2.12 7.09 20.37
N ALA A 116 2.10 5.78 20.46
CA ALA A 116 0.87 5.07 20.74
C ALA A 116 0.44 5.56 22.13
N THR A 117 -0.48 6.51 22.17
CA THR A 117 -1.05 6.96 23.42
C THR A 117 -1.73 5.77 24.06
N GLU A 118 -1.57 5.60 25.37
CA GLU A 118 -2.27 4.57 26.15
C GLU A 118 -3.80 4.66 25.94
N ASN A 119 -4.25 5.83 25.52
CA ASN A 119 -5.66 6.10 25.28
C ASN A 119 -6.09 5.60 23.88
N LYS A 120 -6.73 4.44 23.86
CA LYS A 120 -7.31 3.85 22.64
C LYS A 120 -8.65 4.50 22.35
N ILE A 121 -8.70 5.26 21.25
CA ILE A 121 -9.88 6.05 20.85
C ILE A 121 -10.84 5.31 19.92
N LEU A 122 -10.33 4.42 19.07
CA LEU A 122 -11.12 3.53 18.22
C LEU A 122 -11.15 2.14 18.84
N LYS A 123 -12.34 1.54 18.95
CA LYS A 123 -12.50 0.14 19.33
C LYS A 123 -13.48 -0.55 18.40
N LEU A 124 -13.12 -1.73 17.95
CA LEU A 124 -13.95 -2.70 17.26
C LEU A 124 -14.21 -3.84 18.23
N GLN A 125 -15.47 -4.21 18.44
CA GLN A 125 -15.87 -5.27 19.34
C GLN A 125 -16.78 -6.25 18.60
N ASP A 126 -16.26 -7.45 18.40
CA ASP A 126 -16.93 -8.56 17.73
C ASP A 126 -17.52 -8.15 16.37
N VAL A 127 -16.70 -7.46 15.55
CA VAL A 127 -17.15 -6.95 14.26
C VAL A 127 -17.11 -8.06 13.23
N GLY A 128 -18.28 -8.27 12.58
CA GLY A 128 -18.43 -9.15 11.43
C GLY A 128 -18.68 -8.35 10.15
N LEU A 129 -18.10 -8.81 9.03
CA LEU A 129 -18.21 -8.23 7.70
C LEU A 129 -18.92 -9.22 6.79
N TYR A 130 -19.95 -8.75 6.07
CA TYR A 130 -20.75 -9.62 5.23
C TYR A 130 -20.90 -9.05 3.83
N TYR A 131 -21.10 -9.91 2.84
CA TYR A 131 -21.47 -9.53 1.48
C TYR A 131 -22.61 -10.44 1.02
N LYS A 132 -23.76 -9.84 0.67
CA LYS A 132 -24.99 -10.57 0.34
C LYS A 132 -25.35 -11.61 1.44
N LYS A 133 -25.21 -11.22 2.69
CA LYS A 133 -25.43 -12.05 3.91
C LYS A 133 -24.42 -13.20 4.09
N GLN A 134 -23.43 -13.31 3.26
CA GLN A 134 -22.34 -14.27 3.42
C GLN A 134 -21.24 -13.64 4.27
N ALA A 135 -20.76 -14.33 5.29
CA ALA A 135 -19.64 -13.86 6.10
C ALA A 135 -18.37 -13.78 5.25
N ILE A 136 -17.65 -12.68 5.37
CA ILE A 136 -16.33 -12.46 4.76
C ILE A 136 -15.26 -12.57 5.84
N VAL A 137 -15.45 -11.84 6.94
CA VAL A 137 -14.60 -11.89 8.13
C VAL A 137 -15.49 -11.75 9.35
N GLU A 138 -15.25 -12.53 10.38
CA GLU A 138 -16.00 -12.48 11.64
C GLU A 138 -15.06 -12.27 12.83
N HIS A 139 -15.63 -11.87 13.94
CA HIS A 139 -14.97 -11.74 15.24
C HIS A 139 -13.76 -10.79 15.27
N ILE A 140 -13.79 -9.68 14.50
CA ILE A 140 -12.72 -8.68 14.55
C ILE A 140 -12.81 -7.91 15.86
N ASN A 141 -11.73 -7.99 16.65
CA ASN A 141 -11.54 -7.27 17.89
C ASN A 141 -10.25 -6.45 17.83
N LEU A 142 -10.36 -5.13 17.82
CA LEU A 142 -9.23 -4.23 17.63
C LEU A 142 -9.43 -2.96 18.44
N SER A 143 -8.35 -2.41 18.97
CA SER A 143 -8.35 -1.07 19.53
C SER A 143 -7.18 -0.27 18.96
N ALA A 144 -7.41 0.99 18.59
CA ALA A 144 -6.40 1.87 18.04
C ALA A 144 -6.35 3.22 18.76
N GLY A 145 -5.13 3.73 18.95
CA GLY A 145 -4.86 5.04 19.57
C GLY A 145 -4.53 6.12 18.54
N MET A 146 -4.48 7.36 19.01
CA MET A 146 -4.02 8.49 18.19
C MET A 146 -2.56 8.29 17.76
N GLY A 147 -2.28 8.59 16.49
CA GLY A 147 -0.94 8.45 15.93
C GLY A 147 -0.52 7.01 15.60
N GLU A 148 -1.39 6.04 15.80
CA GLU A 148 -1.09 4.63 15.48
C GLU A 148 -1.26 4.37 14.00
N VAL A 149 -0.28 3.69 13.38
CA VAL A 149 -0.32 3.23 11.99
C VAL A 149 -0.41 1.70 11.99
N ILE A 150 -1.55 1.18 11.55
CA ILE A 150 -1.86 -0.24 11.57
C ILE A 150 -1.82 -0.78 10.15
N GLY A 151 -0.86 -1.66 9.86
CA GLY A 151 -0.82 -2.43 8.62
C GLY A 151 -1.91 -3.51 8.64
N VAL A 152 -2.71 -3.62 7.59
CA VAL A 152 -3.69 -4.70 7.42
C VAL A 152 -3.17 -5.63 6.33
N VAL A 153 -2.80 -6.84 6.71
CA VAL A 153 -2.16 -7.83 5.84
C VAL A 153 -2.99 -9.12 5.75
N GLY A 154 -2.70 -9.96 4.79
CA GLY A 154 -3.38 -11.24 4.53
C GLY A 154 -3.54 -11.51 3.04
N HIS A 155 -3.95 -12.71 2.66
CA HIS A 155 -4.08 -13.11 1.25
C HIS A 155 -5.09 -12.25 0.47
N ASN A 156 -4.99 -12.29 -0.86
CA ASN A 156 -5.97 -11.67 -1.72
C ASN A 156 -7.34 -12.35 -1.54
N GLY A 157 -8.37 -11.52 -1.29
CA GLY A 157 -9.72 -12.04 -0.97
C GLY A 157 -10.00 -12.24 0.52
N ALA A 158 -9.02 -12.07 1.42
CA ALA A 158 -9.21 -12.23 2.88
C ALA A 158 -10.16 -11.21 3.54
N GLY A 159 -10.62 -10.18 2.80
CA GLY A 159 -11.57 -9.19 3.34
C GLY A 159 -10.95 -7.85 3.75
N LYS A 160 -9.66 -7.61 3.49
CA LYS A 160 -8.94 -6.38 3.85
C LYS A 160 -9.63 -5.10 3.34
N THR A 161 -9.93 -5.03 2.04
CA THR A 161 -10.65 -3.89 1.44
C THR A 161 -12.08 -3.77 1.99
N THR A 162 -12.74 -4.88 2.33
CA THR A 162 -14.06 -4.85 2.98
C THR A 162 -13.97 -4.25 4.37
N LEU A 163 -12.95 -4.62 5.17
CA LEU A 163 -12.68 -3.99 6.46
C LEU A 163 -12.43 -2.49 6.30
N SER A 164 -11.56 -2.10 5.36
CA SER A 164 -11.25 -0.69 5.07
C SER A 164 -12.50 0.12 4.75
N ARG A 165 -13.33 -0.38 3.85
CA ARG A 165 -14.62 0.26 3.50
C ARG A 165 -15.59 0.30 4.67
N THR A 166 -15.57 -0.72 5.52
CA THR A 166 -16.44 -0.77 6.72
C THR A 166 -16.00 0.25 7.76
N LEU A 167 -14.69 0.37 8.01
CA LEU A 167 -14.12 1.40 8.90
C LEU A 167 -14.54 2.80 8.46
N CYS A 168 -14.52 3.05 7.15
CA CYS A 168 -14.94 4.33 6.57
C CYS A 168 -16.45 4.50 6.39
N GLY A 169 -17.29 3.54 6.82
CA GLY A 169 -18.74 3.60 6.64
C GLY A 169 -19.21 3.48 5.19
N LEU A 170 -18.35 3.08 4.27
CA LEU A 170 -18.66 2.87 2.85
C LEU A 170 -19.37 1.54 2.62
N HIS A 171 -19.03 0.51 3.39
CA HIS A 171 -19.69 -0.80 3.36
C HIS A 171 -20.85 -0.86 4.37
N LYS A 172 -21.98 -1.49 3.98
CA LYS A 172 -23.22 -1.48 4.75
C LYS A 172 -23.43 -2.72 5.62
N GLU A 173 -22.98 -3.86 5.14
CA GLU A 173 -23.28 -5.15 5.75
C GLU A 173 -22.20 -5.50 6.79
N ALA A 174 -22.38 -4.98 8.01
CA ALA A 174 -21.49 -5.25 9.14
C ALA A 174 -22.30 -5.42 10.43
N SER A 175 -21.80 -6.27 11.34
CA SER A 175 -22.28 -6.46 12.70
C SER A 175 -21.24 -6.02 13.73
N GLY A 176 -21.56 -6.16 15.02
CA GLY A 176 -20.69 -5.79 16.12
C GLY A 176 -20.72 -4.31 16.45
N GLN A 177 -19.78 -3.84 17.27
CA GLN A 177 -19.74 -2.47 17.74
C GLN A 177 -18.51 -1.74 17.25
N PHE A 178 -18.73 -0.51 16.79
CA PHE A 178 -17.67 0.46 16.47
C PHE A 178 -17.77 1.59 17.47
N LEU A 179 -16.72 1.82 18.23
CA LEU A 179 -16.69 2.85 19.27
C LEU A 179 -15.59 3.87 18.94
N TRP A 180 -15.89 5.15 19.15
CA TRP A 180 -14.93 6.24 19.11
C TRP A 180 -15.00 7.06 20.39
N ASN A 181 -13.92 7.10 21.15
CA ASN A 181 -13.93 7.64 22.52
C ASN A 181 -15.08 7.06 23.36
N GLU A 182 -15.19 5.72 23.37
CA GLU A 182 -16.23 4.94 24.08
C GLU A 182 -17.67 5.21 23.59
N LYS A 183 -17.87 6.02 22.56
CA LYS A 183 -19.20 6.31 22.00
C LYS A 183 -19.46 5.44 20.76
N PRO A 184 -20.59 4.74 20.70
CA PRO A 184 -20.97 3.98 19.52
C PRO A 184 -21.00 4.86 18.27
N GLN A 185 -20.51 4.32 17.17
CA GLN A 185 -20.45 5.00 15.88
C GLN A 185 -21.35 4.28 14.88
N ASP A 186 -22.34 4.98 14.39
CA ASP A 186 -23.11 4.50 13.25
C ASP A 186 -22.32 4.63 11.94
N ARG A 187 -22.91 4.17 10.85
CA ARG A 187 -22.27 4.23 9.53
C ARG A 187 -22.02 5.66 9.04
N LYS A 188 -22.96 6.61 9.35
CA LYS A 188 -22.83 8.00 8.91
C LYS A 188 -21.74 8.73 9.69
N GLU A 189 -21.63 8.45 10.98
CA GLU A 189 -20.59 9.01 11.84
C GLU A 189 -19.19 8.54 11.40
N ARG A 190 -19.05 7.23 11.07
CA ARG A 190 -17.80 6.71 10.50
C ARG A 190 -17.46 7.37 9.17
N LEU A 191 -18.42 7.53 8.25
CA LEU A 191 -18.22 8.22 6.98
C LEU A 191 -17.79 9.69 7.16
N HIS A 192 -18.36 10.37 8.17
CA HIS A 192 -17.99 11.75 8.46
C HIS A 192 -16.58 11.88 9.05
N ARG A 193 -16.16 10.91 9.84
CA ARG A 193 -14.89 10.91 10.59
C ARG A 193 -13.70 10.43 9.77
N SER A 194 -13.94 9.65 8.74
CA SER A 194 -12.89 8.96 7.98
C SER A 194 -12.69 9.51 6.57
N TYR A 195 -11.52 9.22 6.02
CA TYR A 195 -11.20 9.34 4.61
C TYR A 195 -10.47 8.09 4.16
N MET A 196 -10.76 7.61 2.94
CA MET A 196 -10.12 6.44 2.35
C MET A 196 -9.44 6.83 1.06
N VAL A 197 -8.15 6.56 0.96
CA VAL A 197 -7.39 6.59 -0.30
C VAL A 197 -7.47 5.19 -0.90
N MET A 198 -8.07 5.09 -2.09
CA MET A 198 -8.29 3.81 -2.78
C MET A 198 -7.04 3.38 -3.55
N GLN A 199 -6.95 2.09 -3.83
CA GLN A 199 -5.89 1.50 -4.65
C GLN A 199 -5.76 2.15 -6.04
N ASP A 200 -6.88 2.37 -6.70
CA ASP A 200 -6.91 3.11 -7.97
C ASP A 200 -7.39 4.54 -7.73
N VAL A 201 -6.45 5.44 -7.58
CA VAL A 201 -6.69 6.88 -7.34
C VAL A 201 -7.43 7.58 -8.49
N ASN A 202 -7.52 6.96 -9.68
CA ASN A 202 -8.31 7.53 -10.77
C ASN A 202 -9.80 7.60 -10.46
N PHE A 203 -10.29 6.77 -9.53
CA PHE A 203 -11.68 6.79 -9.08
C PHE A 203 -11.96 7.81 -7.98
N GLU A 204 -10.95 8.56 -7.54
CA GLU A 204 -11.08 9.52 -6.43
C GLU A 204 -10.87 10.96 -6.86
N LEU A 205 -10.21 11.20 -8.00
CA LEU A 205 -9.81 12.52 -8.45
C LEU A 205 -10.79 13.02 -9.52
N PHE A 206 -11.66 13.95 -9.14
CA PHE A 206 -12.79 14.42 -9.96
C PHE A 206 -12.73 15.89 -10.34
N ALA A 207 -11.93 16.70 -9.63
CA ALA A 207 -11.91 18.15 -9.83
C ALA A 207 -11.14 18.55 -11.09
N ASP A 208 -11.40 19.78 -11.56
CA ASP A 208 -10.79 20.35 -12.77
C ASP A 208 -9.30 20.68 -12.60
N SER A 209 -8.82 20.74 -11.36
CA SER A 209 -7.41 21.01 -11.07
C SER A 209 -6.96 20.33 -9.76
N VAL A 210 -5.65 20.16 -9.60
CA VAL A 210 -5.04 19.65 -8.36
C VAL A 210 -5.43 20.49 -7.15
N GLU A 211 -5.41 21.82 -7.28
CA GLU A 211 -5.84 22.70 -6.18
C GLU A 211 -7.31 22.55 -5.84
N ALA A 212 -8.17 22.45 -6.87
CA ALA A 212 -9.59 22.22 -6.66
C ALA A 212 -9.86 20.88 -5.99
N GLU A 213 -9.10 19.82 -6.36
CA GLU A 213 -9.17 18.51 -5.71
C GLU A 213 -8.82 18.61 -4.21
N CYS A 214 -7.76 19.33 -3.86
CA CYS A 214 -7.35 19.54 -2.47
C CYS A 214 -8.39 20.29 -1.63
N SER A 215 -9.31 20.99 -2.25
CA SER A 215 -10.42 21.71 -1.57
C SER A 215 -11.78 21.05 -1.73
N PHE A 216 -11.85 19.96 -2.49
CA PHE A 216 -13.11 19.32 -2.86
C PHE A 216 -13.90 18.83 -1.63
N GLY A 217 -15.16 19.23 -1.53
CA GLY A 217 -16.04 18.86 -0.41
C GLY A 217 -15.75 19.54 0.93
N ILE A 218 -14.80 20.47 1.00
CA ILE A 218 -14.46 21.24 2.20
C ILE A 218 -15.19 22.58 2.18
N ARG A 219 -16.01 22.86 3.21
CA ARG A 219 -16.90 24.04 3.22
C ARG A 219 -16.15 25.37 3.29
N ASN A 220 -15.04 25.45 3.96
CA ASN A 220 -14.18 26.64 4.06
C ASN A 220 -12.73 26.18 4.04
N PRO A 221 -12.16 25.90 2.85
CA PRO A 221 -10.82 25.36 2.77
C PRO A 221 -9.78 26.40 3.22
N ASP A 222 -8.86 25.96 4.07
CA ASP A 222 -7.71 26.76 4.45
C ASP A 222 -6.69 26.81 3.30
N LYS A 223 -6.63 27.95 2.62
CA LYS A 223 -5.73 28.12 1.46
C LYS A 223 -4.26 28.00 1.84
N SER A 224 -3.88 28.43 3.04
CA SER A 224 -2.50 28.32 3.52
C SER A 224 -2.12 26.85 3.76
N LEU A 225 -3.03 26.06 4.34
CA LEU A 225 -2.84 24.62 4.52
C LEU A 225 -2.74 23.89 3.17
N ILE A 226 -3.58 24.27 2.20
CA ILE A 226 -3.54 23.69 0.85
C ILE A 226 -2.18 23.98 0.20
N GLU A 227 -1.74 25.25 0.21
CA GLU A 227 -0.48 25.65 -0.42
C GLU A 227 0.73 24.99 0.23
N THR A 228 0.82 25.00 1.57
CA THR A 228 1.91 24.33 2.30
C THR A 228 1.90 22.82 2.11
N THR A 229 0.72 22.19 2.03
CA THR A 229 0.60 20.75 1.75
C THR A 229 1.06 20.44 0.33
N MET A 230 0.60 21.20 -0.67
CA MET A 230 1.02 21.04 -2.06
C MET A 230 2.53 21.22 -2.23
N ASP A 231 3.11 22.22 -1.56
CA ASP A 231 4.56 22.47 -1.58
C ASP A 231 5.33 21.29 -1.01
N SER A 232 4.92 20.83 0.16
CA SER A 232 5.56 19.67 0.85
C SER A 232 5.52 18.38 0.06
N LEU A 233 4.65 18.28 -0.94
CA LEU A 233 4.42 17.12 -1.81
C LEU A 233 4.96 17.30 -3.22
N GLY A 234 5.60 18.45 -3.51
CA GLY A 234 6.07 18.81 -4.84
C GLY A 234 4.93 18.91 -5.87
N LEU A 235 3.74 19.33 -5.44
CA LEU A 235 2.55 19.46 -6.28
C LEU A 235 2.32 20.89 -6.80
N LEU A 236 3.02 21.90 -6.27
CA LEU A 236 2.85 23.30 -6.70
C LEU A 236 3.00 23.50 -8.22
N PRO A 237 3.96 22.86 -8.91
CA PRO A 237 4.09 23.00 -10.36
C PRO A 237 2.87 22.47 -11.13
N TYR A 238 2.07 21.60 -10.51
CA TYR A 238 0.89 20.97 -11.10
C TYR A 238 -0.43 21.58 -10.62
N ARG A 239 -0.38 22.68 -9.86
CA ARG A 239 -1.52 23.32 -9.20
C ARG A 239 -2.77 23.45 -10.08
N THR A 240 -2.58 23.91 -11.32
CA THR A 240 -3.65 24.15 -12.30
C THR A 240 -3.87 23.00 -13.26
N HIS A 241 -3.10 21.92 -13.17
CA HIS A 241 -3.25 20.78 -14.04
C HIS A 241 -4.47 19.94 -13.64
N HIS A 242 -5.15 19.39 -14.65
CA HIS A 242 -6.20 18.42 -14.41
C HIS A 242 -5.58 17.12 -13.85
N PRO A 243 -6.10 16.52 -12.75
CA PRO A 243 -5.51 15.34 -12.12
C PRO A 243 -5.25 14.17 -13.10
N ASN A 244 -6.11 13.99 -14.10
CA ASN A 244 -5.94 12.92 -15.09
C ASN A 244 -4.69 13.05 -15.97
N THR A 245 -4.08 14.24 -16.04
CA THR A 245 -2.84 14.46 -16.81
C THR A 245 -1.57 14.12 -16.03
N LEU A 246 -1.72 13.80 -14.76
CA LEU A 246 -0.60 13.49 -13.87
C LEU A 246 -0.15 12.04 -14.03
N SER A 247 1.13 11.77 -13.72
CA SER A 247 1.64 10.41 -13.58
C SER A 247 1.00 9.67 -12.38
N GLY A 248 1.09 8.34 -12.33
CA GLY A 248 0.54 7.54 -11.23
C GLY A 248 1.04 8.00 -9.86
N GLY A 249 2.35 8.20 -9.70
CA GLY A 249 2.93 8.70 -8.45
C GLY A 249 2.50 10.13 -8.08
N GLN A 250 2.29 11.01 -9.09
CA GLN A 250 1.74 12.34 -8.85
C GLN A 250 0.30 12.29 -8.37
N LYS A 251 -0.55 11.46 -8.99
CA LYS A 251 -1.94 11.23 -8.57
C LYS A 251 -2.01 10.70 -7.14
N GLN A 252 -1.14 9.75 -6.80
CA GLN A 252 -1.03 9.23 -5.44
C GLN A 252 -0.71 10.33 -4.43
N ARG A 253 0.24 11.24 -4.74
CA ARG A 253 0.54 12.39 -3.89
C ARG A 253 -0.64 13.36 -3.75
N VAL A 254 -1.44 13.55 -4.80
CA VAL A 254 -2.68 14.37 -4.70
C VAL A 254 -3.68 13.72 -3.74
N ALA A 255 -3.94 12.42 -3.85
CA ALA A 255 -4.85 11.72 -2.93
C ALA A 255 -4.38 11.82 -1.46
N VAL A 256 -3.06 11.70 -1.23
CA VAL A 256 -2.48 11.93 0.10
C VAL A 256 -2.64 13.41 0.54
N ALA A 257 -2.42 14.39 -0.35
CA ALA A 257 -2.65 15.81 -0.04
C ALA A 257 -4.10 16.04 0.44
N VAL A 258 -5.08 15.48 -0.26
CA VAL A 258 -6.49 15.54 0.13
C VAL A 258 -6.68 14.93 1.53
N SER A 259 -6.06 13.79 1.82
CA SER A 259 -6.16 13.15 3.15
C SER A 259 -5.59 14.00 4.28
N MET A 260 -4.56 14.82 4.01
CA MET A 260 -4.01 15.78 4.98
C MET A 260 -4.93 16.97 5.24
N ILE A 261 -5.55 17.48 4.18
CA ILE A 261 -6.36 18.72 4.21
C ILE A 261 -7.79 18.46 4.69
N CYS A 262 -8.34 17.28 4.44
CA CYS A 262 -9.74 16.94 4.73
C CYS A 262 -10.14 16.97 6.22
N GLY A 263 -9.17 17.13 7.14
CA GLY A 263 -9.41 17.26 8.58
C GLY A 263 -9.95 16.02 9.28
N LYS A 264 -9.96 14.85 8.59
CA LYS A 264 -10.48 13.59 9.14
C LYS A 264 -9.55 13.00 10.19
N GLU A 265 -10.11 12.26 11.14
CA GLU A 265 -9.38 11.66 12.28
C GLU A 265 -8.93 10.22 11.99
N LEU A 266 -9.69 9.49 11.17
CA LEU A 266 -9.40 8.14 10.71
C LEU A 266 -9.06 8.15 9.23
N LEU A 267 -7.90 7.67 8.88
CA LEU A 267 -7.43 7.58 7.50
C LEU A 267 -7.17 6.12 7.13
N VAL A 268 -7.60 5.74 5.95
CA VAL A 268 -7.39 4.38 5.43
C VAL A 268 -6.73 4.49 4.06
N PHE A 269 -5.62 3.79 3.87
CA PHE A 269 -4.88 3.70 2.61
C PHE A 269 -4.95 2.26 2.09
N ASP A 270 -5.49 2.07 0.89
CA ASP A 270 -5.61 0.74 0.27
C ASP A 270 -4.56 0.63 -0.83
N GLU A 271 -3.52 -0.20 -0.61
CA GLU A 271 -2.37 -0.44 -1.48
C GLU A 271 -1.66 0.86 -1.97
N PRO A 272 -1.24 1.76 -1.07
CA PRO A 272 -0.76 3.09 -1.45
C PRO A 272 0.59 3.10 -2.17
N THR A 273 1.29 1.97 -2.25
CA THR A 273 2.60 1.83 -2.88
C THR A 273 2.62 0.92 -4.11
N SER A 274 1.44 0.52 -4.59
CA SER A 274 1.35 -0.34 -5.78
C SER A 274 1.95 0.37 -7.00
N GLY A 275 2.93 -0.26 -7.66
CA GLY A 275 3.60 0.31 -8.83
C GLY A 275 4.52 1.50 -8.54
N LEU A 276 4.97 1.69 -7.30
CA LEU A 276 5.90 2.76 -6.95
C LEU A 276 7.35 2.28 -6.85
N ASP A 277 8.25 3.09 -7.38
CA ASP A 277 9.69 2.99 -7.15
C ASP A 277 10.03 3.28 -5.67
N PHE A 278 11.31 3.13 -5.32
CA PHE A 278 11.76 3.34 -3.94
C PHE A 278 11.52 4.78 -3.45
N ASP A 279 11.85 5.78 -4.27
CA ASP A 279 11.73 7.18 -3.88
C ASP A 279 10.28 7.61 -3.68
N SER A 280 9.38 7.18 -4.56
CA SER A 280 7.95 7.42 -4.44
C SER A 280 7.35 6.72 -3.24
N MET A 281 7.75 5.48 -2.97
CA MET A 281 7.35 4.73 -1.77
C MET A 281 7.82 5.44 -0.50
N GLU A 282 9.08 5.89 -0.45
CA GLU A 282 9.63 6.61 0.71
C GLU A 282 8.89 7.93 0.96
N GLN A 283 8.53 8.67 -0.10
CA GLN A 283 7.70 9.88 0.02
C GLN A 283 6.34 9.57 0.66
N VAL A 284 5.65 8.52 0.22
CA VAL A 284 4.37 8.10 0.83
C VAL A 284 4.58 7.69 2.29
N ALA A 285 5.67 6.98 2.60
CA ALA A 285 6.00 6.59 3.97
C ALA A 285 6.18 7.81 4.89
N LEU A 286 6.96 8.80 4.46
CA LEU A 286 7.16 10.06 5.20
C LEU A 286 5.86 10.82 5.43
N LEU A 287 4.94 10.79 4.46
CA LEU A 287 3.64 11.43 4.59
C LEU A 287 2.75 10.74 5.62
N ILE A 288 2.70 9.40 5.59
CA ILE A 288 1.96 8.65 6.62
C ILE A 288 2.54 8.92 8.00
N GLN A 289 3.87 9.02 8.13
CA GLN A 289 4.51 9.39 9.40
C GLN A 289 4.11 10.82 9.87
N LYS A 290 4.03 11.79 8.95
CA LYS A 290 3.53 13.14 9.27
C LYS A 290 2.07 13.11 9.75
N LEU A 291 1.19 12.36 9.07
CA LEU A 291 -0.20 12.17 9.47
C LEU A 291 -0.32 11.51 10.85
N SER A 292 0.50 10.50 11.12
CA SER A 292 0.64 9.85 12.42
C SER A 292 1.05 10.86 13.51
N ALA A 293 2.06 11.70 13.25
CA ALA A 293 2.50 12.76 14.16
C ALA A 293 1.41 13.82 14.42
N MET A 294 0.48 14.03 13.47
CA MET A 294 -0.71 14.87 13.66
C MET A 294 -1.81 14.18 14.49
N GLY A 295 -1.57 12.99 15.01
CA GLY A 295 -2.51 12.24 15.85
C GLY A 295 -3.61 11.50 15.07
N LYS A 296 -3.46 11.29 13.76
CA LYS A 296 -4.45 10.52 12.98
C LYS A 296 -4.36 9.04 13.32
N VAL A 297 -5.49 8.34 13.35
CA VAL A 297 -5.52 6.87 13.35
C VAL A 297 -5.45 6.42 11.91
N ILE A 298 -4.47 5.58 11.57
CA ILE A 298 -4.18 5.23 10.19
C ILE A 298 -4.20 3.72 10.01
N PHE A 299 -4.95 3.26 9.01
CA PHE A 299 -4.90 1.89 8.53
C PHE A 299 -4.30 1.87 7.14
N VAL A 300 -3.38 0.94 6.92
CA VAL A 300 -2.70 0.73 5.64
C VAL A 300 -2.89 -0.71 5.21
N VAL A 301 -3.70 -0.94 4.19
CA VAL A 301 -3.78 -2.26 3.54
C VAL A 301 -2.63 -2.36 2.58
N THR A 302 -1.77 -3.37 2.74
CA THR A 302 -0.67 -3.56 1.80
C THR A 302 -0.08 -4.97 1.86
N HIS A 303 0.51 -5.39 0.75
CA HIS A 303 1.35 -6.59 0.60
C HIS A 303 2.84 -6.25 0.56
N ASP A 304 3.19 -5.00 0.79
CA ASP A 304 4.53 -4.47 0.67
C ASP A 304 5.26 -4.51 2.00
N TYR A 305 6.11 -5.54 2.19
CA TYR A 305 6.90 -5.71 3.40
C TYR A 305 7.81 -4.52 3.72
N GLU A 306 8.50 -3.95 2.69
CA GLU A 306 9.36 -2.79 2.89
C GLU A 306 8.57 -1.60 3.41
N PHE A 307 7.37 -1.38 2.87
CA PHE A 307 6.51 -0.29 3.28
C PHE A 307 5.96 -0.49 4.71
N VAL A 308 5.56 -1.71 5.06
CA VAL A 308 5.14 -2.05 6.44
C VAL A 308 6.27 -1.76 7.42
N CYS A 309 7.49 -2.21 7.13
CA CYS A 309 8.66 -1.96 7.97
C CYS A 309 9.00 -0.48 8.14
N ARG A 310 8.62 0.37 7.18
CA ARG A 310 8.88 1.80 7.18
C ARG A 310 7.82 2.62 7.92
N THR A 311 6.56 2.18 7.88
CA THR A 311 5.42 3.04 8.25
C THR A 311 4.62 2.53 9.43
N CYS A 312 4.47 1.21 9.56
CA CYS A 312 3.55 0.64 10.52
C CYS A 312 4.17 0.50 11.92
N SER A 313 3.36 0.73 12.94
CA SER A 313 3.70 0.43 14.33
C SER A 313 3.16 -0.91 14.80
N ARG A 314 2.24 -1.48 14.02
CA ARG A 314 1.50 -2.70 14.33
C ARG A 314 0.91 -3.30 13.06
N VAL A 315 0.73 -4.61 13.02
CA VAL A 315 0.12 -5.34 11.90
C VAL A 315 -1.06 -6.14 12.38
N LEU A 316 -2.20 -5.96 11.71
CA LEU A 316 -3.40 -6.77 11.84
C LEU A 316 -3.40 -7.78 10.68
N HIS A 317 -3.31 -9.07 11.00
CA HIS A 317 -3.40 -10.14 10.03
C HIS A 317 -4.82 -10.68 9.94
N ILE A 318 -5.39 -10.64 8.74
CA ILE A 318 -6.72 -11.18 8.43
C ILE A 318 -6.56 -12.25 7.36
N ASP A 319 -7.00 -13.45 7.67
CA ASP A 319 -7.00 -14.54 6.72
C ASP A 319 -8.11 -15.56 7.04
N HIS A 320 -8.48 -16.37 6.04
CA HIS A 320 -9.50 -17.44 6.18
C HIS A 320 -10.82 -16.98 6.84
N GLY A 321 -11.17 -15.70 6.71
CA GLY A 321 -12.41 -15.14 7.27
C GLY A 321 -12.32 -14.77 8.75
N GLU A 322 -11.12 -14.70 9.33
CA GLU A 322 -10.89 -14.41 10.74
C GLU A 322 -9.73 -13.41 10.93
N GLN A 323 -9.70 -12.79 12.12
CA GLN A 323 -8.54 -12.10 12.61
C GLN A 323 -7.56 -13.13 13.18
N CYS A 324 -6.43 -13.35 12.48
CA CYS A 324 -5.43 -14.35 12.89
C CYS A 324 -4.46 -13.79 13.93
N ASP A 325 -3.91 -12.59 13.68
CA ASP A 325 -2.91 -11.96 14.52
C ASP A 325 -3.14 -10.46 14.65
N ASP A 326 -2.63 -9.90 15.75
CA ASP A 326 -2.53 -8.48 16.02
C ASP A 326 -1.15 -8.20 16.63
N LEU A 327 -0.17 -7.93 15.75
CA LEU A 327 1.25 -7.98 16.01
C LEU A 327 1.85 -6.58 16.16
N PRO A 328 2.24 -6.12 17.35
CA PRO A 328 3.04 -4.91 17.51
C PRO A 328 4.40 -5.08 16.83
N LEU A 329 4.85 -4.06 16.10
CA LEU A 329 6.17 -4.06 15.50
C LEU A 329 7.21 -3.62 16.53
N VAL A 330 7.71 -4.61 17.26
CA VAL A 330 8.80 -4.52 18.22
C VAL A 330 9.88 -5.54 17.86
N PRO A 331 11.15 -5.38 18.34
CA PRO A 331 12.23 -6.29 17.96
C PRO A 331 11.91 -7.76 18.13
N ASP A 332 11.24 -8.13 19.22
CA ASP A 332 10.88 -9.52 19.52
C ASP A 332 9.89 -10.15 18.53
N ASN A 333 9.20 -9.33 17.74
CA ASN A 333 8.18 -9.75 16.78
C ASN A 333 8.66 -9.73 15.33
N GLU A 334 9.91 -9.37 15.05
CA GLU A 334 10.41 -9.28 13.67
C GLU A 334 10.30 -10.60 12.91
N GLU A 335 10.67 -11.71 13.54
CA GLU A 335 10.59 -13.04 12.92
C GLU A 335 9.12 -13.47 12.64
N ASN A 336 8.18 -13.07 13.50
CA ASN A 336 6.78 -13.32 13.28
C ASN A 336 6.27 -12.48 12.09
N LEU A 337 6.71 -11.23 11.98
CA LEU A 337 6.39 -10.39 10.82
C LEU A 337 6.91 -11.00 9.52
N LYS A 338 8.16 -11.47 9.48
CA LYS A 338 8.73 -12.14 8.30
C LYS A 338 7.90 -13.36 7.89
N LYS A 339 7.47 -14.18 8.85
CA LYS A 339 6.61 -15.34 8.58
C LYS A 339 5.27 -14.94 7.95
N LEU A 340 4.65 -13.83 8.38
CA LEU A 340 3.41 -13.32 7.78
C LEU A 340 3.58 -12.94 6.30
N PHE A 341 4.79 -12.61 5.89
CA PHE A 341 5.15 -12.28 4.51
C PHE A 341 5.87 -13.42 3.78
N SER A 342 5.90 -14.64 4.35
CA SER A 342 6.58 -15.80 3.75
C SER A 342 8.06 -15.54 3.41
N ILE A 343 8.77 -14.75 4.25
CA ILE A 343 10.18 -14.35 4.13
C ILE A 343 11.04 -15.21 5.05
#